data_4d4a2e3d699157b52efcbe3dd54de256
#
_entry.id   4d4a2e3d699157b52efcbe3dd54de256
#
_cell.length_a   1.000
_cell.length_b   1.000
_cell.length_c   1.000
_cell.angle_alpha   90.00
_cell.angle_beta   90.00
_cell.angle_gamma   90.00
#
_symmetry.space_group_name_H-M   'P 1'
#
loop_
_entity.id
_entity.type
_entity.pdbx_description
1 polymer ?
#
loop_
_entity_poly.entity_id
_entity_poly.type
_entity_poly.pdbx_seq_one_letter_code
_entity_poly.pdbx_strand_id
1 'polypeptide(L)'
;MATSSAATNVIHSEKSLYRNILIYEESGQRCMSFSQRDQSARQTCKSLSDPDEFVFTYTKMMMGALYLNPDPHKILIVGLGGGVLPTALATLYPDAAIDIVEIDPAVVKVAKQFFGFDPTAKMRVIEEDGRVFTKRAAKSEAHYDLIMLDAFDHQYIPEHLLTQEFLLEIKKLLAANGVLAANTFSTSRLYDHESTTYQAVFGEFYNLRVQYKNRIILAKLDGLPARDMIERNAATLEDKLKPLGFGRDWLLPLFSTKPDWNADARILTDQYSPSNLLNSVF
;
A
#
# COMPACT_ATOMS: atom_id res chain seq x y z
N MET A 1 -12.79 -1.81 37.14
CA MET A 1 -11.42 -2.19 36.83
C MET A 1 -10.82 -1.12 35.96
N ALA A 2 -9.84 -0.39 36.45
CA ALA A 2 -9.20 0.68 35.70
C ALA A 2 -8.36 0.03 34.57
N THR A 3 -8.72 0.28 33.33
CA THR A 3 -7.88 -0.03 32.19
C THR A 3 -6.61 0.80 32.29
N SER A 4 -5.51 0.17 32.68
CA SER A 4 -4.18 0.77 32.60
C SER A 4 -3.93 1.15 31.13
N SER A 5 -4.04 2.42 30.81
CA SER A 5 -3.54 2.96 29.54
C SER A 5 -2.05 2.64 29.50
N ALA A 6 -1.63 1.76 28.61
CA ALA A 6 -0.21 1.51 28.39
C ALA A 6 0.45 2.85 28.04
N ALA A 7 1.46 3.23 28.80
CA ALA A 7 2.16 4.49 28.60
C ALA A 7 2.85 4.46 27.22
N THR A 8 2.54 5.42 26.39
CA THR A 8 3.23 5.61 25.11
C THR A 8 4.65 6.10 25.36
N ASN A 9 5.64 5.33 24.96
CA ASN A 9 7.05 5.67 25.07
C ASN A 9 7.57 6.23 23.76
N VAL A 10 7.72 7.55 23.65
CA VAL A 10 8.34 8.20 22.50
C VAL A 10 9.84 7.94 22.51
N ILE A 11 10.35 7.26 21.49
CA ILE A 11 11.77 6.89 21.37
C ILE A 11 12.53 7.78 20.40
N HIS A 12 11.86 8.43 19.45
CA HIS A 12 12.51 9.34 18.50
C HIS A 12 11.49 10.31 17.87
N SER A 13 12.00 11.50 17.52
CA SER A 13 11.29 12.48 16.71
C SER A 13 12.21 12.99 15.62
N GLU A 14 11.77 12.90 14.37
CA GLU A 14 12.50 13.38 13.19
C GLU A 14 11.68 14.46 12.50
N LYS A 15 12.34 15.53 12.08
CA LYS A 15 11.71 16.62 11.35
C LYS A 15 12.20 16.61 9.90
N SER A 16 11.29 16.49 8.97
CA SER A 16 11.61 16.55 7.54
C SER A 16 11.05 17.81 6.90
N LEU A 17 11.29 17.98 5.60
CA LEU A 17 10.67 19.02 4.80
C LEU A 17 9.17 18.80 4.59
N TYR A 18 8.71 17.55 4.70
CA TYR A 18 7.33 17.16 4.42
C TYR A 18 6.49 17.09 5.69
N ARG A 19 7.08 16.61 6.82
CA ARG A 19 6.32 16.28 8.04
C ARG A 19 7.19 16.13 9.28
N ASN A 20 6.55 16.07 10.44
CA ASN A 20 7.18 15.57 11.65
C ASN A 20 6.93 14.08 11.78
N ILE A 21 7.98 13.30 11.97
CA ILE A 21 7.91 11.85 12.14
C ILE A 21 8.14 11.53 13.60
N LEU A 22 7.21 10.83 14.22
CA LEU A 22 7.29 10.37 15.59
C LEU A 22 7.43 8.86 15.63
N ILE A 23 8.40 8.34 16.35
CA ILE A 23 8.57 6.92 16.63
C ILE A 23 8.30 6.67 18.10
N TYR A 24 7.45 5.72 18.39
CA TYR A 24 7.07 5.38 19.74
C TYR A 24 6.81 3.89 19.90
N GLU A 25 6.85 3.43 21.13
CA GLU A 25 6.50 2.07 21.52
C GLU A 25 5.27 2.09 22.42
N GLU A 26 4.33 1.24 22.11
CA GLU A 26 3.08 1.07 22.85
C GLU A 26 2.56 -0.36 22.66
N SER A 27 2.14 -0.99 23.75
CA SER A 27 1.50 -2.31 23.71
C SER A 27 2.30 -3.38 22.94
N GLY A 28 3.64 -3.39 23.09
CA GLY A 28 4.51 -4.37 22.43
C GLY A 28 4.73 -4.12 20.92
N GLN A 29 4.34 -2.95 20.43
CA GLN A 29 4.55 -2.53 19.05
C GLN A 29 5.43 -1.28 19.01
N ARG A 30 6.25 -1.18 17.95
CA ARG A 30 6.93 0.06 17.56
C ARG A 30 6.22 0.65 16.38
N CYS A 31 5.80 1.90 16.51
CA CYS A 31 4.98 2.58 15.52
C CYS A 31 5.63 3.89 15.04
N MET A 32 5.33 4.25 13.80
CA MET A 32 5.59 5.56 13.20
C MET A 32 4.28 6.32 13.06
N SER A 33 4.27 7.59 13.44
CA SER A 33 3.17 8.51 13.17
C SER A 33 3.69 9.80 12.55
N PHE A 34 2.88 10.42 11.70
CA PHE A 34 3.15 11.75 11.13
C PHE A 34 2.50 12.89 11.93
N SER A 35 1.86 12.57 13.04
CA SER A 35 1.23 13.54 13.93
C SER A 35 1.74 13.39 15.36
N GLN A 36 2.16 14.50 15.96
CA GLN A 36 2.50 14.54 17.38
C GLN A 36 1.24 14.59 18.28
N ARG A 37 0.11 15.04 17.73
CA ARG A 37 -1.13 15.25 18.49
C ARG A 37 -2.08 14.08 18.41
N ASP A 38 -2.04 13.33 17.31
CA ASP A 38 -2.91 12.20 17.05
C ASP A 38 -2.08 10.94 16.80
N GLN A 39 -1.82 10.20 17.87
CA GLN A 39 -1.13 8.90 17.80
C GLN A 39 -1.99 7.83 17.12
N SER A 40 -3.28 8.08 16.89
CA SER A 40 -4.14 7.18 16.11
C SER A 40 -3.83 7.22 14.62
N ALA A 41 -3.14 8.27 14.14
CA ALA A 41 -2.67 8.42 12.75
C ALA A 41 -1.39 7.60 12.49
N ARG A 42 -1.43 6.29 12.84
CA ARG A 42 -0.32 5.36 12.64
C ARG A 42 -0.07 5.12 11.17
N GLN A 43 1.17 5.32 10.71
CA GLN A 43 1.59 5.07 9.33
C GLN A 43 2.11 3.65 9.15
N THR A 44 2.86 3.17 10.12
CA THR A 44 3.34 1.80 10.17
C THR A 44 3.54 1.38 11.61
N CYS A 45 3.35 0.10 11.89
CA CYS A 45 3.74 -0.53 13.15
C CYS A 45 4.42 -1.86 12.88
N LYS A 46 5.35 -2.24 13.77
CA LYS A 46 6.02 -3.53 13.80
C LYS A 46 5.84 -4.14 15.18
N SER A 47 5.51 -5.43 15.25
CA SER A 47 5.51 -6.19 16.50
C SER A 47 6.95 -6.34 17.01
N LEU A 48 7.15 -6.15 18.31
CA LEU A 48 8.45 -6.35 18.95
C LEU A 48 8.70 -7.83 19.31
N SER A 49 7.64 -8.62 19.46
CA SER A 49 7.72 -10.06 19.76
C SER A 49 7.75 -10.93 18.52
N ASP A 50 7.06 -10.51 17.44
CA ASP A 50 7.01 -11.21 16.16
C ASP A 50 7.22 -10.20 15.03
N PRO A 51 8.48 -9.94 14.67
CA PRO A 51 8.83 -8.89 13.71
C PRO A 51 8.36 -9.14 12.27
N ASP A 52 8.03 -10.37 11.93
CA ASP A 52 7.59 -10.75 10.59
C ASP A 52 6.08 -10.61 10.43
N GLU A 53 5.32 -10.70 11.52
CA GLU A 53 3.88 -10.55 11.48
C GLU A 53 3.45 -9.12 11.13
N PHE A 54 2.57 -9.00 10.14
CA PHE A 54 1.96 -7.72 9.77
C PHE A 54 0.97 -7.26 10.85
N VAL A 55 1.26 -6.10 11.43
CA VAL A 55 0.38 -5.46 12.43
C VAL A 55 -0.88 -4.91 11.77
N PHE A 56 -0.75 -4.31 10.58
CA PHE A 56 -1.88 -3.69 9.90
C PHE A 56 -2.61 -4.64 8.96
N THR A 57 -3.92 -4.61 9.05
CA THR A 57 -4.80 -5.41 8.20
C THR A 57 -4.65 -5.09 6.72
N TYR A 58 -4.41 -3.81 6.38
CA TYR A 58 -4.28 -3.41 4.98
C TYR A 58 -3.04 -4.01 4.31
N THR A 59 -1.93 -4.14 5.02
CA THR A 59 -0.72 -4.79 4.49
C THR A 59 -0.98 -6.27 4.16
N LYS A 60 -1.73 -6.97 5.02
CA LYS A 60 -2.20 -8.34 4.76
C LYS A 60 -3.08 -8.40 3.51
N MET A 61 -4.02 -7.47 3.34
CA MET A 61 -4.88 -7.39 2.15
C MET A 61 -4.10 -7.07 0.87
N MET A 62 -3.08 -6.20 0.92
CA MET A 62 -2.24 -5.89 -0.25
C MET A 62 -1.49 -7.12 -0.77
N MET A 63 -1.10 -8.06 0.09
CA MET A 63 -0.49 -9.32 -0.32
C MET A 63 -1.45 -10.21 -1.12
N GLY A 64 -2.74 -9.92 -1.12
CA GLY A 64 -3.73 -10.55 -2.01
C GLY A 64 -3.39 -10.41 -3.49
N ALA A 65 -2.60 -9.42 -3.89
CA ALA A 65 -2.08 -9.29 -5.24
C ALA A 65 -1.31 -10.54 -5.69
N LEU A 66 -0.65 -11.24 -4.76
CA LEU A 66 0.08 -12.48 -5.05
C LEU A 66 -0.85 -13.64 -5.42
N TYR A 67 -2.14 -13.56 -5.07
CA TYR A 67 -3.12 -14.56 -5.54
C TYR A 67 -3.47 -14.36 -7.02
N LEU A 68 -3.26 -13.15 -7.56
CA LEU A 68 -3.46 -12.83 -8.98
C LEU A 68 -2.20 -13.08 -9.82
N ASN A 69 -1.03 -12.87 -9.22
CA ASN A 69 0.30 -13.18 -9.80
C ASN A 69 1.21 -13.73 -8.70
N PRO A 70 1.37 -15.07 -8.60
CA PRO A 70 2.07 -15.70 -7.48
C PRO A 70 3.60 -15.66 -7.58
N ASP A 71 4.17 -15.20 -8.69
CA ASP A 71 5.61 -15.23 -8.94
C ASP A 71 6.11 -13.92 -9.60
N PRO A 72 6.02 -12.77 -8.90
CA PRO A 72 6.50 -11.51 -9.43
C PRO A 72 8.04 -11.43 -9.39
N HIS A 73 8.67 -11.12 -10.52
CA HIS A 73 10.11 -10.95 -10.66
C HIS A 73 10.55 -9.48 -10.59
N LYS A 74 9.66 -8.55 -10.92
CA LYS A 74 9.94 -7.12 -10.86
C LYS A 74 8.80 -6.38 -10.20
N ILE A 75 9.10 -5.71 -9.09
CA ILE A 75 8.11 -5.11 -8.19
C ILE A 75 8.39 -3.61 -8.06
N LEU A 76 7.34 -2.81 -8.13
CA LEU A 76 7.37 -1.38 -7.80
C LEU A 76 6.51 -1.15 -6.56
N ILE A 77 7.05 -0.44 -5.58
CA ILE A 77 6.32 0.03 -4.40
C ILE A 77 6.42 1.55 -4.35
N VAL A 78 5.28 2.23 -4.36
CA VAL A 78 5.20 3.69 -4.18
C VAL A 78 4.74 3.97 -2.76
N GLY A 79 5.63 4.50 -1.94
CA GLY A 79 5.54 4.61 -0.49
C GLY A 79 6.38 3.54 0.22
N LEU A 80 7.11 3.93 1.26
CA LEU A 80 7.96 3.03 2.03
C LEU A 80 7.38 2.74 3.43
N GLY A 81 6.95 3.77 4.13
CA GLY A 81 6.60 3.68 5.54
C GLY A 81 7.75 3.08 6.36
N GLY A 82 7.49 2.03 7.13
CA GLY A 82 8.50 1.29 7.89
C GLY A 82 9.24 0.22 7.09
N GLY A 83 9.00 0.10 5.79
CA GLY A 83 9.63 -0.92 4.94
C GLY A 83 9.04 -2.33 5.10
N VAL A 84 7.84 -2.46 5.67
CA VAL A 84 7.20 -3.76 5.96
C VAL A 84 6.91 -4.55 4.67
N LEU A 85 6.29 -3.91 3.67
CA LEU A 85 5.96 -4.56 2.40
C LEU A 85 7.22 -4.97 1.61
N PRO A 86 8.19 -4.08 1.34
CA PRO A 86 9.38 -4.48 0.59
C PRO A 86 10.23 -5.54 1.30
N THR A 87 10.32 -5.50 2.64
CA THR A 87 11.04 -6.52 3.41
C THR A 87 10.39 -7.89 3.25
N ALA A 88 9.06 -7.98 3.41
CA ALA A 88 8.32 -9.23 3.25
C ALA A 88 8.45 -9.77 1.81
N LEU A 89 8.30 -8.90 0.80
CA LEU A 89 8.42 -9.32 -0.60
C LEU A 89 9.82 -9.80 -0.96
N ALA A 90 10.88 -9.16 -0.44
CA ALA A 90 12.25 -9.65 -0.65
C ALA A 90 12.52 -10.98 0.04
N THR A 91 11.90 -11.23 1.19
CA THR A 91 11.98 -12.54 1.86
C THR A 91 11.26 -13.62 1.06
N LEU A 92 10.08 -13.32 0.53
CA LEU A 92 9.27 -14.25 -0.27
C LEU A 92 9.86 -14.52 -1.67
N TYR A 93 10.50 -13.50 -2.27
CA TYR A 93 11.04 -13.51 -3.63
C TYR A 93 12.44 -12.91 -3.64
N PRO A 94 13.47 -13.65 -3.15
CA PRO A 94 14.84 -13.12 -2.99
C PRO A 94 15.51 -12.73 -4.32
N ASP A 95 15.05 -13.29 -5.43
CA ASP A 95 15.56 -12.97 -6.76
C ASP A 95 14.81 -11.82 -7.45
N ALA A 96 13.68 -11.37 -6.91
CA ALA A 96 12.92 -10.28 -7.48
C ALA A 96 13.65 -8.94 -7.35
N ALA A 97 13.62 -8.14 -8.42
CA ALA A 97 14.05 -6.74 -8.38
C ALA A 97 12.92 -5.87 -7.81
N ILE A 98 13.22 -5.09 -6.77
CA ILE A 98 12.23 -4.26 -6.09
C ILE A 98 12.66 -2.80 -6.15
N ASP A 99 11.90 -1.98 -6.87
CA ASP A 99 12.03 -0.52 -6.86
C ASP A 99 11.06 0.06 -5.81
N ILE A 100 11.58 0.88 -4.91
CA ILE A 100 10.83 1.51 -3.83
C ILE A 100 10.96 3.01 -3.98
N VAL A 101 9.84 3.69 -4.16
CA VAL A 101 9.80 5.15 -4.37
C VAL A 101 9.22 5.80 -3.11
N GLU A 102 10.02 6.61 -2.45
CA GLU A 102 9.62 7.36 -1.25
C GLU A 102 10.02 8.82 -1.40
N ILE A 103 9.07 9.73 -1.18
CA ILE A 103 9.32 11.16 -1.36
C ILE A 103 10.15 11.75 -0.22
N ASP A 104 10.07 11.17 0.98
CA ASP A 104 10.68 11.73 2.19
C ASP A 104 11.93 10.95 2.62
N PRO A 105 13.14 11.49 2.40
CA PRO A 105 14.39 10.84 2.84
C PRO A 105 14.44 10.55 4.34
N ALA A 106 13.71 11.32 5.16
CA ALA A 106 13.63 11.09 6.59
C ALA A 106 12.84 9.83 6.92
N VAL A 107 11.82 9.47 6.13
CA VAL A 107 11.11 8.18 6.25
C VAL A 107 12.07 7.04 5.96
N VAL A 108 12.88 7.13 4.90
CA VAL A 108 13.90 6.12 4.56
C VAL A 108 14.91 5.93 5.70
N LYS A 109 15.42 7.04 6.25
CA LYS A 109 16.33 7.03 7.40
C LYS A 109 15.71 6.34 8.62
N VAL A 110 14.49 6.71 8.97
CA VAL A 110 13.77 6.17 10.13
C VAL A 110 13.40 4.70 9.94
N ALA A 111 13.00 4.29 8.75
CA ALA A 111 12.73 2.89 8.42
C ALA A 111 13.96 2.00 8.67
N LYS A 112 15.15 2.43 8.23
CA LYS A 112 16.42 1.74 8.47
C LYS A 112 16.78 1.70 9.96
N GLN A 113 16.64 2.82 10.65
CA GLN A 113 17.10 2.96 12.01
C GLN A 113 16.21 2.26 13.03
N PHE A 114 14.89 2.27 12.85
CA PHE A 114 13.93 1.84 13.86
C PHE A 114 13.07 0.64 13.48
N PHE A 115 12.90 0.35 12.18
CA PHE A 115 12.02 -0.74 11.73
C PHE A 115 12.78 -1.94 11.15
N GLY A 116 14.13 -1.86 11.09
CA GLY A 116 14.95 -2.93 10.57
C GLY A 116 14.85 -3.09 9.05
N PHE A 117 14.47 -2.02 8.34
CA PHE A 117 14.52 -2.00 6.89
C PHE A 117 15.98 -1.97 6.43
N ASP A 118 16.43 -3.07 5.82
CA ASP A 118 17.78 -3.23 5.27
C ASP A 118 17.66 -3.63 3.80
N PRO A 119 17.83 -2.67 2.86
CA PRO A 119 17.67 -2.96 1.44
C PRO A 119 18.72 -3.95 0.96
N THR A 120 18.28 -5.04 0.35
CA THR A 120 19.17 -6.01 -0.31
C THR A 120 19.76 -5.43 -1.60
N ALA A 121 20.73 -6.16 -2.20
CA ALA A 121 21.29 -5.78 -3.51
C ALA A 121 20.25 -5.75 -4.65
N LYS A 122 19.09 -6.39 -4.46
CA LYS A 122 17.97 -6.41 -5.41
C LYS A 122 16.93 -5.31 -5.16
N MET A 123 17.06 -4.59 -4.04
CA MET A 123 16.19 -3.45 -3.71
C MET A 123 16.86 -2.14 -4.08
N ARG A 124 16.14 -1.27 -4.75
CA ARG A 124 16.56 0.10 -5.04
C ARG A 124 15.59 1.08 -4.42
N VAL A 125 16.07 1.87 -3.46
CA VAL A 125 15.30 2.97 -2.85
C VAL A 125 15.55 4.24 -3.68
N ILE A 126 14.47 4.89 -4.10
CA ILE A 126 14.46 6.06 -4.97
C ILE A 126 13.74 7.17 -4.22
N GLU A 127 14.48 8.19 -3.82
CA GLU A 127 13.96 9.35 -3.10
C GLU A 127 13.40 10.36 -4.11
N GLU A 128 12.13 10.16 -4.50
CA GLU A 128 11.46 10.95 -5.54
C GLU A 128 9.93 10.93 -5.31
N ASP A 129 9.23 11.92 -5.84
CA ASP A 129 7.76 11.89 -5.92
C ASP A 129 7.29 10.74 -6.80
N GLY A 130 6.25 10.00 -6.33
CA GLY A 130 5.75 8.80 -7.00
C GLY A 130 5.29 9.05 -8.44
N ARG A 131 4.67 10.20 -8.72
CA ARG A 131 4.23 10.52 -10.08
C ARG A 131 5.36 10.97 -10.98
N VAL A 132 6.33 11.70 -10.46
CA VAL A 132 7.54 12.08 -11.22
C VAL A 132 8.27 10.81 -11.64
N PHE A 133 8.44 9.86 -10.70
CA PHE A 133 9.01 8.55 -11.01
C PHE A 133 8.23 7.82 -12.11
N THR A 134 6.90 7.68 -11.98
CA THR A 134 6.08 6.92 -12.95
C THR A 134 6.16 7.53 -14.35
N LYS A 135 6.11 8.85 -14.48
CA LYS A 135 6.27 9.56 -15.75
C LYS A 135 7.63 9.30 -16.39
N ARG A 136 8.69 9.27 -15.59
CA ARG A 136 10.05 8.98 -16.06
C ARG A 136 10.20 7.50 -16.45
N ALA A 137 9.72 6.59 -15.60
CA ALA A 137 9.77 5.15 -15.84
C ALA A 137 8.97 4.73 -17.08
N ALA A 138 7.81 5.33 -17.32
CA ALA A 138 6.99 5.07 -18.51
C ALA A 138 7.68 5.45 -19.83
N LYS A 139 8.69 6.33 -19.80
CA LYS A 139 9.52 6.67 -20.97
C LYS A 139 10.65 5.67 -21.22
N SER A 140 11.04 4.90 -20.20
CA SER A 140 12.14 3.93 -20.26
C SER A 140 11.69 2.50 -20.54
N GLU A 141 10.42 2.29 -20.91
CA GLU A 141 9.82 0.97 -21.15
C GLU A 141 9.98 -0.01 -19.96
N ALA A 142 10.05 0.54 -18.75
CA ALA A 142 10.08 -0.29 -17.55
C ALA A 142 8.70 -0.94 -17.33
N HIS A 143 8.68 -2.26 -17.13
CA HIS A 143 7.46 -2.99 -16.80
C HIS A 143 7.64 -3.75 -15.48
N TYR A 144 6.55 -3.84 -14.70
CA TYR A 144 6.52 -4.48 -13.40
C TYR A 144 5.43 -5.55 -13.33
N ASP A 145 5.74 -6.68 -12.72
CA ASP A 145 4.80 -7.78 -12.48
C ASP A 145 3.84 -7.47 -11.34
N LEU A 146 4.30 -6.62 -10.40
CA LEU A 146 3.51 -6.14 -9.28
C LEU A 146 3.81 -4.67 -9.03
N ILE A 147 2.77 -3.85 -8.96
CA ILE A 147 2.86 -2.46 -8.51
C ILE A 147 2.02 -2.31 -7.26
N MET A 148 2.61 -1.79 -6.20
CA MET A 148 1.92 -1.46 -4.96
C MET A 148 1.90 0.06 -4.75
N LEU A 149 0.70 0.64 -4.64
CA LEU A 149 0.51 2.04 -4.31
C LEU A 149 0.12 2.15 -2.82
N ASP A 150 1.05 2.60 -2.00
CA ASP A 150 0.90 2.77 -0.55
C ASP A 150 1.43 4.14 -0.10
N ALA A 151 1.21 5.17 -0.92
CA ALA A 151 1.67 6.53 -0.66
C ALA A 151 0.54 7.38 -0.08
N PHE A 152 0.69 7.71 1.20
CA PHE A 152 -0.26 8.55 1.93
C PHE A 152 0.43 9.80 2.45
N ASP A 153 -0.29 10.90 2.42
CA ASP A 153 -0.10 11.96 3.40
C ASP A 153 -0.84 11.55 4.69
N HIS A 154 -0.78 12.38 5.69
CA HIS A 154 -1.38 12.25 7.01
C HIS A 154 -2.75 11.55 7.07
N GLN A 155 -3.72 11.90 6.19
CA GLN A 155 -5.10 11.42 6.22
C GLN A 155 -5.70 11.19 4.82
N TYR A 156 -4.97 11.43 3.76
CA TYR A 156 -5.48 11.30 2.40
C TYR A 156 -4.36 10.89 1.43
N ILE A 157 -4.77 10.40 0.28
CA ILE A 157 -3.86 10.16 -0.84
C ILE A 157 -3.63 11.50 -1.55
N PRO A 158 -2.36 11.86 -1.84
CA PRO A 158 -2.06 13.08 -2.59
C PRO A 158 -2.85 13.17 -3.89
N GLU A 159 -3.43 14.35 -4.18
CA GLU A 159 -4.35 14.56 -5.29
C GLU A 159 -3.85 14.03 -6.63
N HIS A 160 -2.58 14.26 -6.93
CA HIS A 160 -1.93 13.87 -8.19
C HIS A 160 -1.69 12.35 -8.32
N LEU A 161 -1.90 11.56 -7.25
CA LEU A 161 -1.82 10.11 -7.23
C LEU A 161 -3.19 9.40 -7.30
N LEU A 162 -4.28 10.16 -7.49
CA LEU A 162 -5.66 9.65 -7.59
C LEU A 162 -6.26 9.80 -8.99
N THR A 163 -5.59 10.52 -9.88
CA THR A 163 -6.17 10.94 -11.16
C THR A 163 -6.15 9.83 -12.20
N GLN A 164 -7.08 9.89 -13.14
CA GLN A 164 -7.12 8.99 -14.29
C GLN A 164 -5.80 9.00 -15.06
N GLU A 165 -5.20 10.16 -15.22
CA GLU A 165 -3.92 10.31 -15.92
C GLU A 165 -2.80 9.56 -15.19
N PHE A 166 -2.74 9.65 -13.85
CA PHE A 166 -1.78 8.89 -13.06
C PHE A 166 -2.03 7.38 -13.18
N LEU A 167 -3.27 6.94 -13.08
CA LEU A 167 -3.60 5.51 -13.20
C LEU A 167 -3.31 4.97 -14.60
N LEU A 168 -3.45 5.77 -15.66
CA LEU A 168 -3.03 5.41 -17.01
C LEU A 168 -1.50 5.32 -17.13
N GLU A 169 -0.74 6.19 -16.43
CA GLU A 169 0.71 6.10 -16.33
C GLU A 169 1.12 4.80 -15.61
N ILE A 170 0.47 4.45 -14.49
CA ILE A 170 0.68 3.17 -13.78
C ILE A 170 0.35 1.98 -14.69
N LYS A 171 -0.77 2.03 -15.41
CA LYS A 171 -1.18 0.96 -16.33
C LYS A 171 -0.12 0.67 -17.40
N LYS A 172 0.57 1.69 -17.90
CA LYS A 172 1.67 1.53 -18.86
C LYS A 172 2.90 0.86 -18.26
N LEU A 173 3.09 0.94 -16.94
CA LEU A 173 4.19 0.29 -16.24
C LEU A 173 3.90 -1.18 -15.88
N LEU A 174 2.68 -1.66 -16.03
CA LEU A 174 2.36 -3.06 -15.78
C LEU A 174 2.87 -3.94 -16.92
N ALA A 175 3.51 -5.04 -16.56
CA ALA A 175 3.81 -6.14 -17.49
C ALA A 175 2.52 -6.83 -17.95
N ALA A 176 2.55 -7.67 -18.97
CA ALA A 176 1.38 -8.37 -19.52
C ALA A 176 0.54 -9.07 -18.45
N ASN A 177 1.18 -9.78 -17.49
CA ASN A 177 0.50 -10.40 -16.34
C ASN A 177 0.54 -9.52 -15.07
N GLY A 178 0.83 -8.23 -15.24
CA GLY A 178 1.05 -7.31 -14.14
C GLY A 178 -0.21 -7.06 -13.29
N VAL A 179 0.01 -6.92 -11.99
CA VAL A 179 -1.02 -6.67 -10.98
C VAL A 179 -0.75 -5.36 -10.29
N LEU A 180 -1.80 -4.58 -10.11
CA LEU A 180 -1.84 -3.39 -9.27
C LEU A 180 -2.51 -3.73 -7.94
N ALA A 181 -1.86 -3.40 -6.82
CA ALA A 181 -2.46 -3.32 -5.49
C ALA A 181 -2.42 -1.87 -5.02
N ALA A 182 -3.57 -1.26 -4.78
CA ALA A 182 -3.64 0.11 -4.31
C ALA A 182 -4.35 0.19 -2.96
N ASN A 183 -3.66 0.73 -1.97
CA ASN A 183 -4.24 1.06 -0.69
C ASN A 183 -5.03 2.36 -0.81
N THR A 184 -6.30 2.34 -0.41
CA THR A 184 -7.21 3.50 -0.41
C THR A 184 -8.02 3.50 0.87
N PHE A 185 -8.91 4.49 1.05
CA PHE A 185 -9.75 4.58 2.24
C PHE A 185 -11.21 4.28 1.94
N SER A 186 -11.80 3.34 2.67
CA SER A 186 -13.24 3.06 2.59
C SER A 186 -14.11 4.18 3.16
N THR A 187 -13.52 5.09 3.93
CA THR A 187 -14.19 6.24 4.55
C THR A 187 -13.89 7.56 3.82
N SER A 188 -13.16 7.51 2.72
CA SER A 188 -12.87 8.68 1.88
C SER A 188 -14.18 9.29 1.36
N ARG A 189 -14.28 10.61 1.40
CA ARG A 189 -15.36 11.34 0.71
C ARG A 189 -15.25 11.23 -0.82
N LEU A 190 -14.09 10.79 -1.31
CA LEU A 190 -13.86 10.51 -2.72
C LEU A 190 -14.04 9.04 -3.08
N TYR A 191 -14.58 8.20 -2.19
CA TYR A 191 -14.70 6.75 -2.39
C TYR A 191 -15.35 6.39 -3.74
N ASP A 192 -16.49 7.02 -4.07
CA ASP A 192 -17.20 6.80 -5.32
C ASP A 192 -16.39 7.29 -6.52
N HIS A 193 -15.78 8.46 -6.42
CA HIS A 193 -14.93 9.06 -7.45
C HIS A 193 -13.67 8.22 -7.71
N GLU A 194 -12.98 7.76 -6.66
CA GLU A 194 -11.84 6.86 -6.75
C GLU A 194 -12.26 5.56 -7.45
N SER A 195 -13.36 4.94 -7.02
CA SER A 195 -13.86 3.69 -7.58
C SER A 195 -14.19 3.81 -9.08
N THR A 196 -14.88 4.87 -9.46
CA THR A 196 -15.23 5.17 -10.86
C THR A 196 -13.97 5.43 -11.70
N THR A 197 -12.95 6.08 -11.10
CA THR A 197 -11.67 6.35 -11.77
C THR A 197 -10.88 5.06 -12.02
N TYR A 198 -10.77 4.18 -11.01
CA TYR A 198 -10.16 2.86 -11.17
C TYR A 198 -10.90 2.01 -12.21
N GLN A 199 -12.24 2.01 -12.16
CA GLN A 199 -13.07 1.28 -13.12
C GLN A 199 -12.88 1.78 -14.55
N ALA A 200 -12.79 3.08 -14.75
CA ALA A 200 -12.55 3.68 -16.08
C ALA A 200 -11.19 3.29 -16.67
N VAL A 201 -10.18 3.05 -15.86
CA VAL A 201 -8.82 2.73 -16.30
C VAL A 201 -8.60 1.21 -16.43
N PHE A 202 -9.04 0.43 -15.45
CA PHE A 202 -8.73 -1.00 -15.36
C PHE A 202 -9.92 -1.91 -15.69
N GLY A 203 -11.15 -1.37 -15.77
CA GLY A 203 -12.35 -2.18 -15.88
C GLY A 203 -12.72 -2.81 -14.54
N GLU A 204 -13.00 -4.11 -14.54
CA GLU A 204 -13.31 -4.84 -13.31
C GLU A 204 -12.07 -4.99 -12.42
N PHE A 205 -12.26 -4.85 -11.11
CA PHE A 205 -11.22 -5.01 -10.09
C PHE A 205 -11.78 -5.66 -8.82
N TYR A 206 -10.92 -6.27 -8.01
CA TYR A 206 -11.30 -6.69 -6.66
C TYR A 206 -11.23 -5.52 -5.69
N ASN A 207 -12.31 -5.37 -4.90
CA ASN A 207 -12.49 -4.36 -3.88
C ASN A 207 -12.46 -5.05 -2.50
N LEU A 208 -11.28 -5.15 -1.87
CA LEU A 208 -11.11 -5.80 -0.58
C LEU A 208 -11.33 -4.80 0.54
N ARG A 209 -12.20 -5.15 1.48
CA ARG A 209 -12.48 -4.34 2.68
C ARG A 209 -12.67 -5.22 3.90
N VAL A 210 -12.12 -4.77 5.01
CA VAL A 210 -12.56 -5.16 6.36
C VAL A 210 -13.15 -3.93 7.04
N GLN A 211 -13.95 -4.13 8.09
CA GLN A 211 -14.64 -3.02 8.76
C GLN A 211 -13.65 -1.91 9.15
N TYR A 212 -13.94 -0.68 8.65
CA TYR A 212 -13.36 0.61 9.01
C TYR A 212 -11.89 0.87 8.64
N LYS A 213 -11.64 1.63 7.64
CA LYS A 213 -10.59 2.54 7.19
C LYS A 213 -10.00 2.18 5.83
N ASN A 214 -9.16 1.13 5.73
CA ASN A 214 -8.48 0.85 4.48
C ASN A 214 -9.32 -0.03 3.56
N ARG A 215 -9.20 0.25 2.28
CA ARG A 215 -9.69 -0.52 1.16
C ARG A 215 -8.52 -0.84 0.24
N ILE A 216 -8.43 -2.08 -0.23
CA ILE A 216 -7.43 -2.45 -1.23
C ILE A 216 -8.12 -2.73 -2.55
N ILE A 217 -7.67 -2.05 -3.58
CA ILE A 217 -8.05 -2.31 -4.97
C ILE A 217 -6.98 -3.22 -5.57
N LEU A 218 -7.40 -4.38 -6.09
CA LEU A 218 -6.53 -5.26 -6.86
C LEU A 218 -7.03 -5.28 -8.31
N ALA A 219 -6.21 -4.79 -9.21
CA ALA A 219 -6.52 -4.75 -10.64
C ALA A 219 -5.42 -5.45 -11.45
N LYS A 220 -5.79 -5.94 -12.64
CA LYS A 220 -4.88 -6.65 -13.53
C LYS A 220 -4.99 -6.09 -14.94
N LEU A 221 -3.86 -6.04 -15.66
CA LEU A 221 -3.81 -5.45 -17.01
C LEU A 221 -4.74 -6.17 -17.99
N ASP A 222 -4.71 -7.50 -17.99
CA ASP A 222 -5.43 -8.36 -18.93
C ASP A 222 -6.78 -8.89 -18.39
N GLY A 223 -7.33 -8.21 -17.37
CA GLY A 223 -8.54 -8.63 -16.68
C GLY A 223 -8.28 -9.62 -15.53
N LEU A 224 -9.30 -9.83 -14.73
CA LEU A 224 -9.18 -10.66 -13.52
C LEU A 224 -9.14 -12.14 -13.87
N PRO A 225 -8.29 -12.94 -13.21
CA PRO A 225 -8.24 -14.38 -13.41
C PRO A 225 -9.52 -15.06 -12.87
N ALA A 226 -9.81 -16.25 -13.39
CA ALA A 226 -10.90 -17.05 -12.89
C ALA A 226 -10.72 -17.40 -11.40
N ARG A 227 -11.83 -17.50 -10.66
CA ARG A 227 -11.83 -17.71 -9.20
C ARG A 227 -11.04 -18.94 -8.78
N ASP A 228 -11.16 -20.04 -9.51
CA ASP A 228 -10.44 -21.29 -9.24
C ASP A 228 -8.91 -21.15 -9.37
N MET A 229 -8.44 -20.28 -10.26
CA MET A 229 -7.00 -19.95 -10.37
C MET A 229 -6.52 -19.20 -9.13
N ILE A 230 -7.29 -18.24 -8.65
CA ILE A 230 -6.98 -17.48 -7.42
C ILE A 230 -6.91 -18.41 -6.22
N GLU A 231 -7.84 -19.35 -6.10
CA GLU A 231 -7.88 -20.34 -5.02
C GLU A 231 -6.70 -21.31 -5.07
N ARG A 232 -6.28 -21.76 -6.26
CA ARG A 232 -5.05 -22.54 -6.43
C ARG A 232 -3.81 -21.78 -6.03
N ASN A 233 -3.67 -20.52 -6.49
CA ASN A 233 -2.54 -19.68 -6.13
C ASN A 233 -2.49 -19.43 -4.62
N ALA A 234 -3.64 -19.14 -4.01
CA ALA A 234 -3.75 -18.97 -2.57
C ALA A 234 -3.30 -20.22 -1.79
N ALA A 235 -3.70 -21.40 -2.26
CA ALA A 235 -3.27 -22.65 -1.65
C ALA A 235 -1.75 -22.88 -1.77
N THR A 236 -1.16 -22.54 -2.91
CA THR A 236 0.30 -22.66 -3.12
C THR A 236 1.10 -21.71 -2.24
N LEU A 237 0.55 -20.54 -1.94
CA LEU A 237 1.21 -19.50 -1.15
C LEU A 237 0.93 -19.61 0.36
N GLU A 238 0.06 -20.50 0.82
CA GLU A 238 -0.40 -20.57 2.21
C GLU A 238 0.76 -20.61 3.21
N ASP A 239 1.69 -21.55 3.04
CA ASP A 239 2.82 -21.72 3.98
C ASP A 239 3.80 -20.53 3.94
N LYS A 240 3.92 -19.86 2.78
CA LYS A 240 4.78 -18.69 2.62
C LYS A 240 4.19 -17.44 3.30
N LEU A 241 2.86 -17.31 3.29
CA LEU A 241 2.18 -16.11 3.80
C LEU A 241 1.78 -16.21 5.27
N LYS A 242 1.66 -17.43 5.79
CA LYS A 242 1.29 -17.69 7.19
C LYS A 242 2.16 -16.98 8.22
N PRO A 243 3.51 -16.90 8.07
CA PRO A 243 4.36 -16.13 8.98
C PRO A 243 4.02 -14.64 9.05
N LEU A 244 3.40 -14.09 8.01
CA LEU A 244 2.94 -12.69 7.99
C LEU A 244 1.64 -12.47 8.80
N GLY A 245 1.13 -13.50 9.47
CA GLY A 245 -0.01 -13.43 10.38
C GLY A 245 -1.38 -13.48 9.70
N PHE A 246 -1.50 -14.11 8.52
CA PHE A 246 -2.78 -14.35 7.85
C PHE A 246 -2.73 -15.61 6.97
N GLY A 247 -3.90 -16.13 6.63
CA GLY A 247 -4.07 -17.27 5.75
C GLY A 247 -5.14 -17.01 4.69
N ARG A 248 -5.24 -17.92 3.72
CA ARG A 248 -6.21 -17.84 2.62
C ARG A 248 -7.67 -17.82 3.11
N ASP A 249 -7.97 -18.54 4.20
CA ASP A 249 -9.34 -18.63 4.73
C ASP A 249 -9.85 -17.28 5.24
N TRP A 250 -8.93 -16.40 5.66
CA TRP A 250 -9.25 -15.03 6.03
C TRP A 250 -9.28 -14.11 4.81
N LEU A 251 -8.33 -14.23 3.87
CA LEU A 251 -8.13 -13.27 2.80
C LEU A 251 -9.07 -13.51 1.60
N LEU A 252 -9.27 -14.77 1.15
CA LEU A 252 -10.09 -15.09 -0.02
C LEU A 252 -11.55 -14.60 0.07
N PRO A 253 -12.24 -14.65 1.24
CA PRO A 253 -13.59 -14.12 1.35
C PRO A 253 -13.71 -12.61 1.11
N LEU A 254 -12.60 -11.87 1.21
CA LEU A 254 -12.58 -10.42 0.97
C LEU A 254 -12.59 -10.06 -0.51
N PHE A 255 -12.28 -11.01 -1.41
CA PHE A 255 -12.23 -10.76 -2.86
C PHE A 255 -13.64 -10.60 -3.42
N SER A 256 -14.04 -9.36 -3.65
CA SER A 256 -15.34 -9.02 -4.24
C SER A 256 -15.16 -8.09 -5.43
N THR A 257 -15.80 -8.40 -6.55
CA THR A 257 -15.88 -7.51 -7.73
C THR A 257 -17.21 -6.73 -7.75
N LYS A 258 -18.07 -6.97 -6.76
CA LYS A 258 -19.39 -6.32 -6.72
C LYS A 258 -19.23 -4.81 -6.48
N PRO A 259 -19.71 -3.95 -7.41
CA PRO A 259 -19.72 -2.52 -7.20
C PRO A 259 -20.57 -2.14 -5.97
N ASP A 260 -20.07 -1.25 -5.15
CA ASP A 260 -20.74 -0.71 -3.98
C ASP A 260 -20.58 0.83 -3.88
N TRP A 261 -20.32 1.44 -5.02
CA TRP A 261 -20.14 2.88 -5.21
C TRP A 261 -21.14 3.42 -6.24
N ASN A 262 -21.34 4.74 -6.22
CA ASN A 262 -22.11 5.42 -7.25
C ASN A 262 -21.32 5.45 -8.58
N ALA A 263 -21.80 4.71 -9.58
CA ALA A 263 -21.16 4.63 -10.88
C ALA A 263 -21.21 5.95 -11.69
N ASP A 264 -22.10 6.88 -11.33
CA ASP A 264 -22.22 8.20 -11.96
C ASP A 264 -21.29 9.24 -11.31
N ALA A 265 -20.47 8.84 -10.33
CA ALA A 265 -19.51 9.73 -9.72
C ALA A 265 -18.48 10.21 -10.74
N ARG A 266 -18.12 11.49 -10.65
CA ARG A 266 -17.17 12.10 -11.57
C ARG A 266 -15.78 11.47 -11.45
N ILE A 267 -15.18 11.12 -12.58
CA ILE A 267 -13.80 10.63 -12.66
C ILE A 267 -12.84 11.74 -12.16
N LEU A 268 -11.87 11.34 -11.35
CA LEU A 268 -10.80 12.21 -10.88
C LEU A 268 -9.79 12.42 -12.03
N THR A 269 -9.44 13.67 -12.28
CA THR A 269 -8.49 14.08 -13.31
C THR A 269 -7.47 15.05 -12.74
N ASP A 270 -6.39 15.32 -13.47
CA ASP A 270 -5.38 16.31 -13.06
C ASP A 270 -5.97 17.71 -12.85
N GLN A 271 -7.14 18.00 -13.45
CA GLN A 271 -7.86 19.24 -13.27
C GLN A 271 -8.93 19.18 -12.17
N TYR A 272 -9.25 17.98 -11.67
CA TYR A 272 -10.29 17.76 -10.67
C TYR A 272 -9.93 16.56 -9.78
N SER A 273 -9.23 16.82 -8.71
CA SER A 273 -8.89 15.83 -7.67
C SER A 273 -8.85 16.51 -6.28
N PRO A 274 -10.02 16.85 -5.68
CA PRO A 274 -10.11 17.67 -4.47
C PRO A 274 -9.84 16.87 -3.19
N SER A 275 -8.85 16.00 -3.18
CA SER A 275 -8.54 15.08 -2.08
C SER A 275 -8.22 15.82 -0.77
N ASN A 276 -7.38 16.84 -0.84
CA ASN A 276 -6.99 17.67 0.29
C ASN A 276 -8.16 18.49 0.88
N LEU A 277 -9.09 18.92 0.03
CA LEU A 277 -10.24 19.73 0.46
C LEU A 277 -11.34 18.90 1.10
N LEU A 278 -11.59 17.70 0.56
CA LEU A 278 -12.70 16.87 1.00
C LEU A 278 -12.36 15.93 2.17
N ASN A 279 -11.10 15.50 2.27
CA ASN A 279 -10.66 14.56 3.30
C ASN A 279 -9.88 15.23 4.46
N SER A 280 -9.53 16.53 4.35
CA SER A 280 -8.97 17.28 5.47
C SER A 280 -10.01 17.37 6.60
N VAL A 281 -9.63 16.94 7.79
CA VAL A 281 -10.40 17.20 9.01
C VAL A 281 -10.03 18.61 9.46
N PHE A 282 -11.03 19.53 9.50
CA PHE A 282 -10.90 20.84 10.13
C PHE A 282 -10.86 20.70 11.64
#